data_97f2f8da7f903bd4cfff2b35bf24b216
#
_entry.id   97f2f8da7f903bd4cfff2b35bf24b216
#
_cell.length_a   1.000
_cell.length_b   1.000
_cell.length_c   1.000
_cell.angle_alpha   90.00
_cell.angle_beta   90.00
_cell.angle_gamma   90.00
#
_symmetry.space_group_name_H-M   'P 1'
#
loop_
_entity.id
_entity.type
_entity.pdbx_description
1 polymer ?
#
loop_
_entity_poly.entity_id
_entity_poly.type
_entity_poly.pdbx_seq_one_letter_code
_entity_poly.pdbx_strand_id
1 'polypeptide(L)'
;MYPVGKYQDENIDSFIAETGISVSVITFHKKTDKDIEIIKYTTPKKEGRNNPFVAIGKTYYEASFTFEAKVPYEFTSLDKGQDLRNWNQEKLEQKVVDFYKNQFILLKEKKIEEYFSYLELKEKETCQSLFYRKKELEEILKAYLDAFKIPHYQIQPLENYKLKIYGDGRIVCLEIESLDNNLRGESALWAKFDEGDGMVADFLQYYLYIPEGEDELVILR
;
A
#
# COMPACT_ATOMS: atom_id res chain seq x y z
N MET A 1 -13.79 -7.66 -5.31
CA MET A 1 -14.46 -8.19 -4.10
C MET A 1 -14.56 -9.70 -4.22
N TYR A 2 -14.21 -10.41 -3.18
CA TYR A 2 -14.35 -11.86 -3.07
C TYR A 2 -15.19 -12.18 -1.84
N PRO A 3 -15.97 -13.26 -1.82
CA PRO A 3 -16.66 -13.69 -0.61
C PRO A 3 -15.64 -14.21 0.40
N VAL A 4 -15.72 -13.72 1.64
CA VAL A 4 -14.81 -14.11 2.74
C VAL A 4 -15.62 -14.24 4.03
N GLY A 5 -15.35 -15.32 4.79
CA GLY A 5 -15.93 -15.51 6.12
C GLY A 5 -16.93 -16.65 6.22
N LYS A 6 -17.82 -16.54 7.21
CA LYS A 6 -18.88 -17.53 7.50
C LYS A 6 -20.25 -16.85 7.50
N TYR A 7 -21.22 -17.58 7.04
CA TYR A 7 -22.63 -17.23 7.17
C TYR A 7 -23.36 -18.43 7.75
N GLN A 8 -24.04 -18.26 8.88
CA GLN A 8 -24.70 -19.35 9.61
C GLN A 8 -23.78 -20.56 9.87
N ASP A 9 -22.53 -20.27 10.32
CA ASP A 9 -21.47 -21.25 10.61
C ASP A 9 -20.90 -22.03 9.40
N GLU A 10 -21.38 -21.78 8.19
CA GLU A 10 -20.81 -22.35 6.95
C GLU A 10 -19.83 -21.38 6.29
N ASN A 11 -18.79 -21.92 5.68
CA ASN A 11 -17.83 -21.12 4.90
C ASN A 11 -18.54 -20.56 3.65
N ILE A 12 -18.34 -19.27 3.39
CA ILE A 12 -18.86 -18.61 2.19
C ILE A 12 -17.86 -18.77 1.06
N ASP A 13 -18.25 -19.41 -0.02
CA ASP A 13 -17.48 -19.57 -1.25
C ASP A 13 -18.06 -18.79 -2.43
N SER A 14 -19.27 -18.24 -2.28
CA SER A 14 -19.97 -17.42 -3.27
C SER A 14 -20.77 -16.29 -2.60
N PHE A 15 -21.09 -15.25 -3.37
CA PHE A 15 -21.88 -14.14 -2.84
C PHE A 15 -23.32 -14.55 -2.55
N ILE A 16 -23.83 -14.14 -1.40
CA ILE A 16 -25.24 -14.31 -0.97
C ILE A 16 -26.10 -13.09 -1.36
N ALA A 17 -27.40 -13.18 -1.20
CA ALA A 17 -28.35 -12.14 -1.61
C ALA A 17 -28.11 -10.80 -0.87
N GLU A 18 -27.75 -10.87 0.41
CA GLU A 18 -27.51 -9.74 1.30
C GLU A 18 -26.14 -9.08 1.10
N THR A 19 -25.24 -9.72 0.33
CA THR A 19 -23.92 -9.16 0.05
C THR A 19 -24.03 -7.77 -0.54
N GLY A 20 -23.17 -6.89 -0.07
CA GLY A 20 -23.06 -5.54 -0.59
C GLY A 20 -21.89 -4.79 0.02
N ILE A 21 -21.41 -3.78 -0.71
CA ILE A 21 -20.44 -2.81 -0.23
C ILE A 21 -20.90 -1.41 -0.61
N SER A 22 -20.67 -0.46 0.26
CA SER A 22 -20.86 0.97 -0.02
C SER A 22 -19.52 1.67 0.20
N VAL A 23 -19.11 2.46 -0.79
CA VAL A 23 -17.89 3.26 -0.75
C VAL A 23 -18.27 4.71 -0.93
N SER A 24 -17.89 5.56 0.02
CA SER A 24 -18.09 7.00 -0.07
C SER A 24 -16.73 7.71 -0.15
N VAL A 25 -16.64 8.72 -1.03
CA VAL A 25 -15.53 9.67 -1.06
C VAL A 25 -15.99 10.94 -0.38
N ILE A 26 -15.27 11.34 0.66
CA ILE A 26 -15.67 12.44 1.55
C ILE A 26 -14.53 13.47 1.60
N THR A 27 -14.87 14.75 1.48
CA THR A 27 -13.97 15.85 1.81
C THR A 27 -14.22 16.30 3.25
N PHE A 28 -13.19 16.27 4.07
CA PHE A 28 -13.25 16.76 5.44
C PHE A 28 -12.70 18.19 5.55
N HIS A 29 -13.52 19.11 6.05
CA HIS A 29 -13.14 20.51 6.28
C HIS A 29 -12.73 20.73 7.73
N LYS A 30 -11.41 20.65 8.02
CA LYS A 30 -10.85 20.86 9.39
C LYS A 30 -11.32 22.12 10.12
N LYS A 31 -11.59 23.23 9.39
CA LYS A 31 -12.02 24.49 10.03
C LYS A 31 -13.47 24.49 10.47
N THR A 32 -14.31 23.71 9.83
CA THR A 32 -15.77 23.69 10.08
C THR A 32 -16.23 22.39 10.69
N ASP A 33 -15.35 21.42 10.82
CA ASP A 33 -15.62 20.06 11.30
C ASP A 33 -16.80 19.42 10.54
N LYS A 34 -16.79 19.61 9.22
CA LYS A 34 -17.86 19.10 8.35
C LYS A 34 -17.31 18.18 7.28
N ASP A 35 -18.00 17.04 7.16
CA ASP A 35 -17.85 16.11 6.04
C ASP A 35 -18.76 16.53 4.90
N ILE A 36 -18.22 16.52 3.70
CA ILE A 36 -18.98 16.70 2.46
C ILE A 36 -18.76 15.43 1.61
N GLU A 37 -19.83 14.65 1.43
CA GLU A 37 -19.78 13.50 0.53
C GLU A 37 -19.71 13.99 -0.92
N ILE A 38 -18.64 13.62 -1.63
CA ILE A 38 -18.44 13.93 -3.05
C ILE A 38 -19.21 12.94 -3.90
N ILE A 39 -19.07 11.65 -3.60
CA ILE A 39 -19.74 10.56 -4.31
C ILE A 39 -19.92 9.37 -3.38
N LYS A 40 -20.98 8.64 -3.60
CA LYS A 40 -21.24 7.35 -2.98
C LYS A 40 -21.53 6.30 -4.04
N TYR A 41 -20.77 5.22 -3.99
CA TYR A 41 -21.06 4.02 -4.77
C TYR A 41 -21.64 2.96 -3.84
N THR A 42 -22.70 2.31 -4.28
CA THR A 42 -23.24 1.13 -3.59
C THR A 42 -23.42 0.02 -4.63
N THR A 43 -22.98 -1.18 -4.28
CA THR A 43 -23.12 -2.35 -5.16
C THR A 43 -24.56 -2.51 -5.63
N PRO A 44 -24.78 -2.69 -6.94
CA PRO A 44 -26.13 -2.79 -7.50
C PRO A 44 -26.85 -4.04 -7.03
N LYS A 45 -28.17 -3.93 -6.95
CA LYS A 45 -29.08 -5.02 -6.65
C LYS A 45 -29.98 -5.32 -7.83
N LYS A 46 -30.37 -6.58 -7.98
CA LYS A 46 -31.37 -6.97 -8.99
C LYS A 46 -32.75 -6.55 -8.55
N GLU A 47 -33.59 -6.16 -9.53
CA GLU A 47 -35.02 -6.00 -9.27
C GLU A 47 -35.64 -7.37 -8.95
N GLY A 48 -36.55 -7.40 -7.98
CA GLY A 48 -37.26 -8.61 -7.60
C GLY A 48 -37.50 -8.74 -6.11
N ARG A 49 -38.00 -9.90 -5.68
CA ARG A 49 -38.26 -10.17 -4.28
C ARG A 49 -36.94 -10.09 -3.49
N ASN A 50 -36.90 -9.24 -2.46
CA ASN A 50 -35.73 -8.99 -1.58
C ASN A 50 -34.52 -8.29 -2.24
N ASN A 51 -34.64 -7.78 -3.46
CA ASN A 51 -33.58 -7.04 -4.16
C ASN A 51 -32.16 -7.62 -3.92
N PRO A 52 -31.90 -8.86 -4.38
CA PRO A 52 -30.64 -9.53 -4.09
C PRO A 52 -29.46 -8.85 -4.80
N PHE A 53 -28.26 -9.05 -4.27
CA PHE A 53 -27.03 -8.57 -4.88
C PHE A 53 -26.90 -9.06 -6.33
N VAL A 54 -26.48 -8.19 -7.26
CA VAL A 54 -26.39 -8.49 -8.70
C VAL A 54 -25.49 -9.68 -9.02
N ALA A 55 -24.47 -9.91 -8.20
CA ALA A 55 -23.50 -11.01 -8.37
C ALA A 55 -23.74 -12.20 -7.42
N ILE A 56 -24.98 -12.35 -6.90
CA ILE A 56 -25.34 -13.53 -6.08
C ILE A 56 -24.93 -14.84 -6.79
N GLY A 57 -24.31 -15.75 -6.07
CA GLY A 57 -23.81 -17.05 -6.55
C GLY A 57 -22.48 -16.97 -7.31
N LYS A 58 -21.92 -15.78 -7.54
CA LYS A 58 -20.59 -15.63 -8.13
C LYS A 58 -19.50 -15.64 -7.05
N THR A 59 -18.30 -16.02 -7.45
CA THR A 59 -17.10 -16.02 -6.59
C THR A 59 -16.28 -14.73 -6.68
N TYR A 60 -16.63 -13.84 -7.60
CA TYR A 60 -15.94 -12.58 -7.85
C TYR A 60 -16.89 -11.49 -8.35
N TYR A 61 -16.64 -10.27 -7.90
CA TYR A 61 -17.31 -9.06 -8.41
C TYR A 61 -16.34 -7.88 -8.42
N GLU A 62 -16.34 -7.15 -9.53
CA GLU A 62 -15.57 -5.93 -9.71
C GLU A 62 -16.46 -4.82 -10.25
N ALA A 63 -16.26 -3.62 -9.76
CA ALA A 63 -16.84 -2.40 -10.30
C ALA A 63 -15.84 -1.26 -10.11
N SER A 64 -15.88 -0.31 -11.04
CA SER A 64 -15.09 0.91 -10.97
C SER A 64 -15.99 2.12 -11.12
N PHE A 65 -15.59 3.22 -10.50
CA PHE A 65 -16.20 4.53 -10.69
C PHE A 65 -15.10 5.60 -10.63
N THR A 66 -15.34 6.71 -11.30
CA THR A 66 -14.44 7.87 -11.31
C THR A 66 -15.09 9.03 -10.58
N PHE A 67 -14.27 9.87 -9.96
CA PHE A 67 -14.72 11.10 -9.33
C PHE A 67 -13.66 12.20 -9.51
N GLU A 68 -14.11 13.45 -9.40
CA GLU A 68 -13.23 14.61 -9.35
C GLU A 68 -13.23 15.19 -7.93
N ALA A 69 -12.05 15.47 -7.41
CA ALA A 69 -11.88 16.11 -6.11
C ALA A 69 -10.82 17.22 -6.22
N LYS A 70 -11.10 18.36 -5.55
CA LYS A 70 -10.10 19.43 -5.39
C LYS A 70 -9.36 19.23 -4.09
N VAL A 71 -8.06 19.07 -4.17
CA VAL A 71 -7.15 19.00 -3.02
C VAL A 71 -6.28 20.26 -2.98
N PRO A 72 -5.90 20.77 -1.79
CA PRO A 72 -5.12 22.01 -1.66
C PRO A 72 -3.61 21.79 -1.81
N TYR A 73 -3.20 20.68 -2.42
CA TYR A 73 -1.81 20.33 -2.66
C TYR A 73 -1.68 19.63 -4.01
N GLU A 74 -0.49 19.65 -4.55
CA GLU A 74 -0.11 18.93 -5.77
C GLU A 74 1.06 18.03 -5.48
N PHE A 75 0.96 16.77 -5.88
CA PHE A 75 2.06 15.82 -5.91
C PHE A 75 2.55 15.73 -7.36
N THR A 76 3.79 16.11 -7.57
CA THR A 76 4.36 16.10 -8.93
C THR A 76 5.23 14.87 -9.18
N SER A 77 5.55 14.11 -8.13
CA SER A 77 6.46 12.98 -8.21
C SER A 77 5.98 11.89 -9.17
N LEU A 78 4.73 11.44 -9.04
CA LEU A 78 4.20 10.38 -9.88
C LEU A 78 3.97 10.82 -11.33
N ASP A 79 3.48 12.05 -11.55
CA ASP A 79 3.24 12.60 -12.89
C ASP A 79 4.53 12.76 -13.68
N LYS A 80 5.63 12.99 -12.99
CA LYS A 80 7.00 13.07 -13.55
C LYS A 80 7.75 11.74 -13.52
N GLY A 81 7.09 10.64 -13.25
CA GLY A 81 7.68 9.31 -13.29
C GLY A 81 7.81 8.78 -14.70
N GLN A 82 8.93 8.12 -15.00
CA GLN A 82 9.13 7.41 -16.26
C GLN A 82 8.17 6.24 -16.40
N ASP A 83 7.78 5.90 -17.64
CA ASP A 83 7.04 4.66 -17.92
C ASP A 83 8.03 3.47 -17.93
N LEU A 84 8.06 2.74 -16.83
CA LEU A 84 8.97 1.63 -16.58
C LEU A 84 8.65 0.38 -17.43
N ARG A 85 7.48 0.33 -18.09
CA ARG A 85 7.14 -0.74 -19.03
C ARG A 85 8.02 -0.71 -20.28
N ASN A 86 8.58 0.48 -20.61
CA ASN A 86 9.47 0.68 -21.75
C ASN A 86 10.92 0.35 -21.43
N TRP A 87 11.25 0.05 -20.17
CA TRP A 87 12.59 -0.34 -19.76
C TRP A 87 12.89 -1.80 -20.13
N ASN A 88 14.18 -2.11 -20.29
CA ASN A 88 14.61 -3.50 -20.28
C ASN A 88 14.26 -4.12 -18.92
N GLN A 89 13.36 -5.11 -18.91
CA GLN A 89 12.78 -5.65 -17.66
C GLN A 89 13.84 -6.32 -16.77
N GLU A 90 14.83 -6.99 -17.34
CA GLU A 90 15.92 -7.60 -16.55
C GLU A 90 16.78 -6.54 -15.85
N LYS A 91 17.08 -5.43 -16.54
CA LYS A 91 17.83 -4.32 -15.95
C LYS A 91 17.01 -3.58 -14.89
N LEU A 92 15.72 -3.41 -15.12
CA LEU A 92 14.82 -2.80 -14.16
C LEU A 92 14.74 -3.66 -12.89
N GLU A 93 14.52 -4.96 -13.04
CA GLU A 93 14.46 -5.90 -11.92
C GLU A 93 15.77 -5.89 -11.13
N GLN A 94 16.93 -5.98 -11.81
CA GLN A 94 18.22 -5.90 -11.14
C GLN A 94 18.37 -4.60 -10.33
N LYS A 95 18.01 -3.46 -10.92
CA LYS A 95 18.06 -2.14 -10.25
C LYS A 95 17.17 -2.08 -9.01
N VAL A 96 15.94 -2.61 -9.10
CA VAL A 96 15.02 -2.67 -7.97
C VAL A 96 15.53 -3.62 -6.89
N VAL A 97 16.02 -4.80 -7.27
CA VAL A 97 16.63 -5.76 -6.34
C VAL A 97 17.82 -5.16 -5.61
N ASP A 98 18.68 -4.44 -6.31
CA ASP A 98 19.85 -3.81 -5.70
C ASP A 98 19.43 -2.69 -4.73
N PHE A 99 18.37 -1.94 -5.05
CA PHE A 99 17.78 -0.97 -4.14
C PHE A 99 17.28 -1.66 -2.85
N TYR A 100 16.49 -2.72 -2.96
CA TYR A 100 15.98 -3.47 -1.80
C TYR A 100 17.11 -4.09 -0.97
N LYS A 101 18.17 -4.62 -1.60
CA LYS A 101 19.36 -5.12 -0.91
C LYS A 101 20.07 -4.02 -0.13
N ASN A 102 20.19 -2.82 -0.71
CA ASN A 102 20.77 -1.68 -0.01
C ASN A 102 19.93 -1.35 1.24
N GLN A 103 18.61 -1.23 1.10
CA GLN A 103 17.73 -0.97 2.24
C GLN A 103 17.85 -2.08 3.31
N PHE A 104 17.90 -3.35 2.90
CA PHE A 104 18.14 -4.47 3.81
C PHE A 104 19.45 -4.31 4.60
N ILE A 105 20.55 -3.91 3.94
CA ILE A 105 21.85 -3.69 4.59
C ILE A 105 21.76 -2.54 5.58
N LEU A 106 21.18 -1.41 5.21
CA LEU A 106 21.02 -0.24 6.07
C LEU A 106 20.26 -0.59 7.36
N LEU A 107 19.16 -1.32 7.22
CA LEU A 107 18.34 -1.78 8.34
C LEU A 107 19.10 -2.79 9.22
N LYS A 108 19.76 -3.76 8.63
CA LYS A 108 20.52 -4.81 9.34
C LYS A 108 21.71 -4.21 10.10
N GLU A 109 22.39 -3.24 9.52
CA GLU A 109 23.53 -2.56 10.14
C GLU A 109 23.11 -1.38 11.03
N LYS A 110 21.80 -1.12 11.13
CA LYS A 110 21.22 -0.01 11.92
C LYS A 110 21.75 1.36 11.49
N LYS A 111 22.00 1.56 10.21
CA LYS A 111 22.37 2.85 9.60
C LYS A 111 21.14 3.74 9.43
N ILE A 112 20.54 4.12 10.54
CA ILE A 112 19.18 4.70 10.57
C ILE A 112 19.12 6.07 9.90
N GLU A 113 20.14 6.92 10.04
CA GLU A 113 20.18 8.25 9.42
C GLU A 113 20.21 8.12 7.89
N GLU A 114 21.02 7.19 7.36
CA GLU A 114 21.10 6.93 5.92
C GLU A 114 19.79 6.33 5.39
N TYR A 115 19.20 5.38 6.13
CA TYR A 115 17.90 4.83 5.80
C TYR A 115 16.82 5.90 5.72
N PHE A 116 16.75 6.83 6.67
CA PHE A 116 15.76 7.90 6.67
C PHE A 116 15.92 8.89 5.53
N SER A 117 17.13 9.08 5.01
CA SER A 117 17.33 9.95 3.84
C SER A 117 16.55 9.45 2.61
N TYR A 118 16.35 8.15 2.48
CA TYR A 118 15.52 7.56 1.42
C TYR A 118 14.01 7.76 1.65
N LEU A 119 13.57 7.94 2.88
CA LEU A 119 12.16 8.14 3.23
C LEU A 119 11.72 9.61 3.19
N GLU A 120 12.62 10.57 3.03
CA GLU A 120 12.34 11.99 3.17
C GLU A 120 11.20 12.46 2.26
N LEU A 121 11.23 12.09 0.97
CA LEU A 121 10.18 12.47 0.01
C LEU A 121 8.84 11.84 0.38
N LYS A 122 8.84 10.54 0.66
CA LYS A 122 7.66 9.80 1.10
C LYS A 122 6.99 10.45 2.30
N GLU A 123 7.75 10.73 3.35
CA GLU A 123 7.21 11.29 4.59
C GLU A 123 6.73 12.73 4.40
N LYS A 124 7.43 13.51 3.58
CA LYS A 124 7.00 14.86 3.22
C LYS A 124 5.65 14.86 2.49
N GLU A 125 5.47 14.02 1.47
CA GLU A 125 4.21 13.91 0.73
C GLU A 125 3.09 13.34 1.60
N THR A 126 3.39 12.36 2.46
CA THR A 126 2.46 11.81 3.44
C THR A 126 1.97 12.89 4.40
N CYS A 127 2.88 13.64 5.00
CA CYS A 127 2.54 14.74 5.90
C CYS A 127 1.71 15.82 5.22
N GLN A 128 2.02 16.12 3.95
CA GLN A 128 1.26 17.10 3.17
C GLN A 128 -0.16 16.61 2.91
N SER A 129 -0.34 15.34 2.51
CA SER A 129 -1.65 14.75 2.20
C SER A 129 -2.56 14.62 3.42
N LEU A 130 -1.96 14.33 4.57
CA LEU A 130 -2.67 14.17 5.84
C LEU A 130 -2.78 15.48 6.64
N PHE A 131 -2.25 16.58 6.11
CA PHE A 131 -2.19 17.88 6.79
C PHE A 131 -1.49 17.79 8.16
N TYR A 132 -0.46 16.93 8.26
CA TYR A 132 0.35 16.82 9.45
C TYR A 132 1.24 18.03 9.62
N ARG A 133 1.51 18.39 10.87
CA ARG A 133 2.44 19.45 11.24
C ARG A 133 3.81 18.83 11.50
N LYS A 134 4.79 19.67 11.72
CA LYS A 134 6.15 19.25 12.08
C LYS A 134 6.20 18.27 13.26
N LYS A 135 5.34 18.47 14.25
CA LYS A 135 5.27 17.59 15.42
C LYS A 135 4.86 16.17 15.06
N GLU A 136 3.84 16.01 14.20
CA GLU A 136 3.39 14.70 13.75
C GLU A 136 4.49 14.00 12.91
N LEU A 137 5.23 14.74 12.08
CA LEU A 137 6.38 14.19 11.37
C LEU A 137 7.47 13.69 12.33
N GLU A 138 7.81 14.48 13.37
CA GLU A 138 8.78 14.07 14.40
C GLU A 138 8.31 12.82 15.15
N GLU A 139 7.01 12.67 15.41
CA GLU A 139 6.41 11.48 16.02
C GLU A 139 6.51 10.25 15.09
N ILE A 140 6.27 10.40 13.78
CA ILE A 140 6.45 9.34 12.79
C ILE A 140 7.91 8.87 12.74
N LEU A 141 8.85 9.80 12.62
CA LEU A 141 10.29 9.47 12.61
C LEU A 141 10.73 8.80 13.90
N LYS A 142 10.19 9.24 15.03
CA LYS A 142 10.45 8.59 16.33
C LYS A 142 9.87 7.17 16.37
N ALA A 143 8.68 6.94 15.82
CA ALA A 143 8.07 5.61 15.77
C ALA A 143 8.93 4.64 14.95
N TYR A 144 9.48 5.08 13.80
CA TYR A 144 10.46 4.28 13.07
C TYR A 144 11.70 3.94 13.91
N LEU A 145 12.28 4.93 14.62
CA LEU A 145 13.42 4.70 15.49
C LEU A 145 13.10 3.71 16.62
N ASP A 146 11.91 3.79 17.18
CA ASP A 146 11.50 2.92 18.28
C ASP A 146 11.24 1.48 17.78
N ALA A 147 10.75 1.29 16.56
CA ALA A 147 10.61 -0.02 15.95
C ALA A 147 11.96 -0.77 15.88
N PHE A 148 13.05 -0.08 15.53
CA PHE A 148 14.39 -0.70 15.50
C PHE A 148 14.99 -1.04 16.88
N LYS A 149 14.37 -0.55 17.95
CA LYS A 149 14.76 -0.87 19.34
C LYS A 149 14.00 -2.05 19.90
N ILE A 150 12.98 -2.55 19.20
CA ILE A 150 12.21 -3.72 19.63
C ILE A 150 13.18 -4.91 19.75
N PRO A 151 13.19 -5.61 20.89
CA PRO A 151 14.00 -6.81 21.07
C PRO A 151 13.67 -7.84 19.98
N HIS A 152 14.73 -8.44 19.44
CA HIS A 152 14.57 -9.46 18.39
C HIS A 152 13.88 -9.00 17.10
N TYR A 153 13.89 -7.70 16.79
CA TYR A 153 13.50 -7.21 15.48
C TYR A 153 14.49 -7.71 14.42
N GLN A 154 14.06 -8.70 13.63
CA GLN A 154 14.90 -9.41 12.69
C GLN A 154 14.44 -9.17 11.27
N ILE A 155 15.25 -8.44 10.49
CA ILE A 155 15.02 -8.30 9.05
C ILE A 155 15.17 -9.67 8.39
N GLN A 156 14.18 -10.06 7.61
CA GLN A 156 14.15 -11.33 6.92
C GLN A 156 14.93 -11.27 5.60
N PRO A 157 15.52 -12.40 5.15
CA PRO A 157 16.19 -12.46 3.85
C PRO A 157 15.26 -12.05 2.71
N LEU A 158 15.81 -11.40 1.70
CA LEU A 158 15.10 -11.02 0.47
C LEU A 158 14.97 -12.27 -0.43
N GLU A 159 13.87 -12.98 -0.34
CA GLU A 159 13.62 -14.25 -1.01
C GLU A 159 12.20 -14.35 -1.55
N ASN A 160 11.98 -15.20 -2.54
CA ASN A 160 10.66 -15.54 -3.09
C ASN A 160 9.84 -14.31 -3.48
N TYR A 161 10.45 -13.36 -4.17
CA TYR A 161 9.83 -12.12 -4.61
C TYR A 161 9.58 -12.09 -6.11
N LYS A 162 8.69 -11.19 -6.50
CA LYS A 162 8.40 -10.86 -7.88
C LYS A 162 8.36 -9.36 -8.07
N LEU A 163 8.94 -8.90 -9.17
CA LEU A 163 8.80 -7.52 -9.61
C LEU A 163 7.36 -7.24 -10.02
N LYS A 164 6.79 -6.17 -9.51
CA LYS A 164 5.46 -5.67 -9.86
C LYS A 164 5.55 -4.25 -10.38
N ILE A 165 4.74 -3.95 -11.39
CA ILE A 165 4.63 -2.62 -11.98
C ILE A 165 3.19 -2.17 -11.83
N TYR A 166 2.99 -0.96 -11.26
CA TYR A 166 1.72 -0.34 -10.95
C TYR A 166 1.66 1.10 -11.49
N GLY A 167 0.56 1.80 -11.22
CA GLY A 167 0.41 3.22 -11.50
C GLY A 167 0.66 3.58 -12.96
N ASP A 168 -0.01 2.88 -13.89
CA ASP A 168 0.16 3.03 -15.34
C ASP A 168 1.62 2.91 -15.81
N GLY A 169 2.36 2.03 -15.15
CA GLY A 169 3.74 1.75 -15.51
C GLY A 169 4.79 2.61 -14.80
N ARG A 170 4.39 3.49 -13.88
CA ARG A 170 5.31 4.44 -13.23
C ARG A 170 5.83 4.00 -11.88
N ILE A 171 5.21 3.00 -11.28
CA ILE A 171 5.55 2.49 -9.94
C ILE A 171 6.07 1.07 -10.06
N VAL A 172 7.09 0.75 -9.30
CA VAL A 172 7.68 -0.58 -9.22
C VAL A 172 7.95 -0.95 -7.77
N CYS A 173 7.76 -2.23 -7.44
CA CYS A 173 8.09 -2.79 -6.13
C CYS A 173 8.43 -4.27 -6.23
N LEU A 174 8.97 -4.84 -5.14
CA LEU A 174 9.11 -6.29 -4.98
C LEU A 174 8.07 -6.79 -3.98
N GLU A 175 7.25 -7.72 -4.43
CA GLU A 175 6.26 -8.39 -3.60
C GLU A 175 6.62 -9.85 -3.37
N ILE A 176 6.30 -10.36 -2.18
CA ILE A 176 6.48 -11.77 -1.86
C ILE A 176 5.54 -12.62 -2.73
N GLU A 177 6.10 -13.63 -3.38
CA GLU A 177 5.36 -14.68 -4.08
C GLU A 177 5.25 -15.90 -3.17
N SER A 178 4.09 -16.10 -2.56
CA SER A 178 3.85 -17.17 -1.60
C SER A 178 2.49 -17.82 -1.80
N LEU A 179 2.37 -19.08 -1.35
CA LEU A 179 1.09 -19.77 -1.20
C LEU A 179 0.39 -19.39 0.11
N ASP A 180 1.13 -18.89 1.10
CA ASP A 180 0.57 -18.33 2.32
C ASP A 180 -0.07 -16.96 2.02
N ASN A 181 -1.37 -16.87 2.27
CA ASN A 181 -2.13 -15.65 2.03
C ASN A 181 -1.71 -14.48 2.94
N ASN A 182 -1.08 -14.75 4.08
CA ASN A 182 -0.59 -13.70 4.97
C ASN A 182 0.70 -13.03 4.45
N LEU A 183 1.40 -13.69 3.53
CA LEU A 183 2.64 -13.19 2.96
C LEU A 183 2.48 -12.74 1.50
N ARG A 184 1.54 -13.33 0.77
CA ARG A 184 1.38 -13.08 -0.66
C ARG A 184 1.02 -11.63 -0.97
N GLY A 185 1.84 -10.98 -1.79
CA GLY A 185 1.63 -9.61 -2.21
C GLY A 185 2.13 -8.57 -1.21
N GLU A 186 2.64 -9.00 -0.06
CA GLU A 186 3.31 -8.12 0.88
C GLU A 186 4.72 -7.74 0.39
N SER A 187 5.31 -6.71 0.99
CA SER A 187 6.66 -6.27 0.63
C SER A 187 7.68 -7.38 0.82
N ALA A 188 8.58 -7.54 -0.16
CA ALA A 188 9.71 -8.45 -0.05
C ALA A 188 10.71 -8.04 1.05
N LEU A 189 10.71 -6.79 1.48
CA LEU A 189 11.49 -6.32 2.62
C LEU A 189 10.61 -6.27 3.86
N TRP A 190 10.91 -7.11 4.84
CA TRP A 190 10.10 -7.24 6.04
C TRP A 190 10.92 -7.73 7.23
N ALA A 191 10.37 -7.56 8.42
CA ALA A 191 10.96 -8.01 9.66
C ALA A 191 10.00 -8.90 10.45
N LYS A 192 10.57 -9.68 11.36
CA LYS A 192 9.84 -10.41 12.41
C LYS A 192 10.27 -9.93 13.77
N PHE A 193 9.35 -9.86 14.69
CA PHE A 193 9.63 -9.59 16.11
C PHE A 193 8.56 -10.24 16.98
N ASP A 194 8.86 -10.39 18.26
CA ASP A 194 7.95 -10.94 19.27
C ASP A 194 7.33 -9.79 20.07
N GLU A 195 6.01 -9.65 20.04
CA GLU A 195 5.27 -8.68 20.86
C GLU A 195 4.90 -9.21 22.26
N GLY A 196 5.32 -10.45 22.60
CA GLY A 196 4.98 -11.11 23.86
C GLY A 196 3.75 -12.03 23.73
N ASP A 197 2.82 -11.72 22.87
CA ASP A 197 1.65 -12.56 22.56
C ASP A 197 1.84 -13.40 21.30
N GLY A 198 3.00 -13.27 20.63
CA GLY A 198 3.34 -14.03 19.44
C GLY A 198 4.24 -13.28 18.46
N MET A 199 4.59 -13.98 17.39
CA MET A 199 5.42 -13.42 16.31
C MET A 199 4.59 -12.52 15.40
N VAL A 200 5.07 -11.30 15.18
CA VAL A 200 4.47 -10.30 14.30
C VAL A 200 5.39 -10.07 13.09
N ALA A 201 4.81 -9.83 11.94
CA ALA A 201 5.51 -9.40 10.72
C ALA A 201 5.30 -7.89 10.51
N ASP A 202 6.40 -7.19 10.24
CA ASP A 202 6.42 -5.79 9.84
C ASP A 202 6.89 -5.70 8.38
N PHE A 203 6.00 -5.32 7.47
CA PHE A 203 6.27 -5.23 6.05
C PHE A 203 6.63 -3.79 5.66
N LEU A 204 7.87 -3.58 5.24
CA LEU A 204 8.40 -2.28 4.82
C LEU A 204 8.03 -2.04 3.36
N GLN A 205 6.84 -1.52 3.13
CA GLN A 205 6.30 -1.32 1.79
C GLN A 205 6.97 -0.15 1.07
N TYR A 206 7.58 -0.42 -0.08
CA TYR A 206 8.15 0.59 -0.96
C TYR A 206 7.47 0.57 -2.33
N TYR A 207 6.88 1.70 -2.68
CA TYR A 207 6.51 2.01 -4.04
C TYR A 207 7.56 2.94 -4.62
N LEU A 208 8.34 2.40 -5.57
CA LEU A 208 9.47 3.09 -6.16
C LEU A 208 9.09 3.66 -7.52
N TYR A 209 9.67 4.77 -7.89
CA TYR A 209 9.59 5.32 -9.23
C TYR A 209 10.96 5.88 -9.66
N ILE A 210 11.13 6.14 -10.95
CA ILE A 210 12.30 6.84 -11.48
C ILE A 210 11.80 8.18 -12.02
N PRO A 211 12.27 9.33 -11.49
CA PRO A 211 11.92 10.63 -12.01
C PRO A 211 12.30 10.79 -13.48
N GLU A 212 11.55 11.61 -14.22
CA GLU A 212 11.85 11.91 -15.61
C GLU A 212 13.22 12.61 -15.74
N GLY A 213 14.07 12.10 -16.64
CA GLY A 213 15.43 12.61 -16.84
C GLY A 213 16.49 12.10 -15.84
N GLU A 214 16.08 11.28 -14.86
CA GLU A 214 16.97 10.67 -13.88
C GLU A 214 17.11 9.17 -14.09
N ASP A 215 18.05 8.55 -13.38
CA ASP A 215 18.29 7.11 -13.43
C ASP A 215 18.13 6.43 -12.07
N GLU A 216 17.95 7.19 -10.99
CA GLU A 216 17.87 6.65 -9.64
C GLU A 216 16.45 6.37 -9.20
N LEU A 217 16.28 5.28 -8.44
CA LEU A 217 15.01 4.91 -7.80
C LEU A 217 14.75 5.78 -6.57
N VAL A 218 13.53 6.27 -6.46
CA VAL A 218 13.06 7.08 -5.34
C VAL A 218 11.84 6.41 -4.71
N ILE A 219 11.74 6.42 -3.38
CA ILE A 219 10.57 5.94 -2.67
C ILE A 219 9.47 6.99 -2.77
N LEU A 220 8.34 6.61 -3.35
CA LEU A 220 7.15 7.44 -3.45
C LEU A 220 6.25 7.24 -2.21
N ARG A 221 6.05 6.00 -1.82
CA ARG A 221 5.21 5.60 -0.67
C ARG A 221 5.67 4.26 -0.12
#